data_26b466796540380716f2a1993f25ebeb
#
_entry.id   26b466796540380716f2a1993f25ebeb
#
_cell.length_a   1.000
_cell.length_b   1.000
_cell.length_c   1.000
_cell.angle_alpha   90.00
_cell.angle_beta   90.00
_cell.angle_gamma   90.00
#
_symmetry.space_group_name_H-M   'P 1'
#
loop_
_entity.id
_entity.type
_entity.pdbx_description
1 polymer ?
#
loop_
_entity_poly.entity_id
_entity_poly.type
_entity_poly.pdbx_seq_one_letter_code
_entity_poly.pdbx_strand_id
1 'polypeptide(L)'
;MSRSPRAPALLATFLAASVHGAPEGAPPGPATRPCRISDVVRDRDGFLVHLVESPYQRGKTKVRVLLPDRLAKGRRYRVVYVLPVEAGDGRRYGDGLAEIGKLDLHNSHELICVYPTFSHTPWYADHPTDPAIRQEGHLLHVVLPLIERTYPALAKADGRLLLGFSKSGWGAWSLLLRNPRVFGKAAAWDAPLTQARPDRWGMKEIFGTQENFAKYHVPSLLGRAAGSLGKDNRLALLGYGNFRTHHQTTHEQMLSLKVPHRYADGPRRRHHWAGGWLAEAVDFLAAGPK
;
A
#
# COMPACT_ATOMS: atom_id res chain seq x y z
N MET A 1 69.41 27.49 37.85
CA MET A 1 69.61 26.85 36.54
C MET A 1 68.56 25.74 36.43
N SER A 2 67.45 26.04 35.84
CA SER A 2 66.37 25.08 35.64
C SER A 2 66.06 24.99 34.14
N ARG A 3 66.22 23.79 33.60
CA ARG A 3 65.93 23.47 32.18
C ARG A 3 64.52 22.85 32.10
N SER A 4 63.61 23.50 31.39
CA SER A 4 62.33 22.96 31.00
C SER A 4 62.48 21.92 29.89
N PRO A 5 61.69 20.82 29.93
CA PRO A 5 61.67 19.86 28.83
C PRO A 5 60.64 20.29 27.75
N ARG A 6 61.09 20.16 26.47
CA ARG A 6 60.26 20.35 25.28
C ARG A 6 59.34 19.15 25.07
N ALA A 7 58.05 19.44 24.80
CA ALA A 7 57.08 18.48 24.38
C ALA A 7 57.29 18.02 22.88
N PRO A 8 57.02 16.76 22.51
CA PRO A 8 57.10 16.32 21.14
C PRO A 8 55.88 16.71 20.32
N ALA A 9 56.09 17.09 19.07
CA ALA A 9 55.07 17.41 18.10
C ALA A 9 54.38 16.13 17.63
N LEU A 10 53.02 16.06 17.74
CA LEU A 10 52.21 15.02 17.12
C LEU A 10 52.07 15.30 15.62
N LEU A 11 52.57 14.38 14.81
CA LEU A 11 52.37 14.33 13.37
C LEU A 11 50.98 13.74 13.09
N ALA A 12 50.05 14.56 12.62
CA ALA A 12 48.74 14.11 12.21
C ALA A 12 48.83 13.53 10.78
N THR A 13 48.70 12.23 10.67
CA THR A 13 48.62 11.52 9.39
C THR A 13 47.18 11.62 8.87
N PHE A 14 46.93 12.38 7.82
CA PHE A 14 45.69 12.40 7.10
C PHE A 14 45.56 11.11 6.28
N LEU A 15 44.61 10.22 6.68
CA LEU A 15 44.16 9.14 5.82
C LEU A 15 43.22 9.72 4.75
N ALA A 16 43.62 9.65 3.51
CA ALA A 16 42.75 9.95 2.38
C ALA A 16 41.76 8.82 2.21
N ALA A 17 40.46 9.12 2.49
CA ALA A 17 39.37 8.21 2.21
C ALA A 17 39.15 8.13 0.69
N SER A 18 39.39 6.96 0.12
CA SER A 18 39.11 6.66 -1.28
C SER A 18 37.57 6.70 -1.49
N VAL A 19 37.10 7.66 -2.26
CA VAL A 19 35.73 7.73 -2.74
C VAL A 19 35.56 6.59 -3.75
N HIS A 20 34.87 5.53 -3.34
CA HIS A 20 34.42 4.47 -4.25
C HIS A 20 33.35 5.06 -5.17
N GLY A 21 33.61 5.09 -6.47
CA GLY A 21 32.68 5.51 -7.50
C GLY A 21 31.41 4.68 -7.44
N ALA A 22 30.27 5.33 -7.61
CA ALA A 22 28.98 4.68 -7.75
C ALA A 22 29.02 3.73 -8.95
N PRO A 23 28.34 2.56 -8.89
CA PRO A 23 28.31 1.63 -10.02
C PRO A 23 27.63 2.29 -11.22
N GLU A 24 28.30 2.35 -12.34
CA GLU A 24 27.76 2.72 -13.65
C GLU A 24 26.64 1.74 -14.01
N GLY A 25 25.42 2.26 -14.21
CA GLY A 25 24.29 1.45 -14.70
C GLY A 25 22.99 1.53 -13.92
N ALA A 26 22.87 2.34 -12.88
CA ALA A 26 21.56 2.60 -12.27
C ALA A 26 20.68 3.39 -13.27
N PRO A 27 19.43 2.95 -13.56
CA PRO A 27 18.54 3.72 -14.42
C PRO A 27 18.36 5.11 -13.81
N PRO A 28 18.24 6.18 -14.65
CA PRO A 28 18.08 7.54 -14.15
C PRO A 28 16.90 7.57 -13.17
N GLY A 29 17.17 8.05 -11.97
CA GLY A 29 16.15 8.27 -10.96
C GLY A 29 15.02 9.12 -11.52
N PRO A 30 13.80 9.02 -10.98
CA PRO A 30 12.64 9.75 -11.48
C PRO A 30 12.99 11.23 -11.57
N ALA A 31 12.71 11.81 -12.73
CA ALA A 31 12.92 13.23 -13.00
C ALA A 31 12.42 14.06 -11.82
N THR A 32 13.21 14.98 -11.34
CA THR A 32 13.14 15.73 -10.10
C THR A 32 11.98 16.76 -10.06
N ARG A 33 10.74 16.33 -10.32
CA ARG A 33 9.60 17.18 -9.96
C ARG A 33 9.44 17.12 -8.44
N PRO A 34 9.50 18.27 -7.74
CA PRO A 34 9.27 18.27 -6.30
C PRO A 34 7.86 17.78 -6.00
N CYS A 35 7.71 16.94 -4.98
CA CYS A 35 6.40 16.58 -4.46
C CYS A 35 5.81 17.81 -3.77
N ARG A 36 4.59 18.22 -4.17
CA ARG A 36 3.84 19.31 -3.54
C ARG A 36 2.58 18.77 -2.92
N ILE A 37 2.35 19.14 -1.67
CA ILE A 37 1.18 18.71 -0.90
C ILE A 37 0.52 19.98 -0.39
N SER A 38 -0.81 20.12 -0.63
CA SER A 38 -1.57 21.25 -0.10
C SER A 38 -1.77 21.16 1.40
N ASP A 39 -2.11 22.28 2.01
CA ASP A 39 -2.77 22.27 3.31
C ASP A 39 -4.02 21.39 3.26
N VAL A 40 -4.36 20.81 4.44
CA VAL A 40 -5.54 19.98 4.55
C VAL A 40 -6.82 20.82 4.48
N VAL A 41 -7.78 20.33 3.69
CA VAL A 41 -9.14 20.91 3.64
C VAL A 41 -10.18 19.84 3.94
N ARG A 42 -11.37 20.25 4.41
CA ARG A 42 -12.51 19.35 4.51
C ARG A 42 -13.31 19.38 3.21
N ASP A 43 -13.61 18.21 2.65
CA ASP A 43 -14.54 18.14 1.52
C ASP A 43 -16.01 18.19 1.99
N ARG A 44 -16.95 18.22 1.03
CA ARG A 44 -18.39 18.25 1.33
C ARG A 44 -18.92 17.02 2.06
N ASP A 45 -18.20 15.91 1.94
CA ASP A 45 -18.54 14.63 2.59
C ASP A 45 -17.91 14.55 4.01
N GLY A 46 -17.18 15.61 4.44
CA GLY A 46 -16.58 15.74 5.76
C GLY A 46 -15.18 15.12 5.90
N PHE A 47 -14.61 14.52 4.85
CA PHE A 47 -13.27 13.94 4.86
C PHE A 47 -12.18 15.02 4.82
N LEU A 48 -11.07 14.76 5.48
CA LEU A 48 -9.85 15.55 5.34
C LEU A 48 -9.19 15.21 3.99
N VAL A 49 -8.81 16.21 3.20
CA VAL A 49 -8.26 16.05 1.85
C VAL A 49 -6.96 16.80 1.70
N HIS A 50 -5.94 16.13 1.23
CA HIS A 50 -4.72 16.71 0.71
C HIS A 50 -4.71 16.59 -0.82
N LEU A 51 -4.41 17.67 -1.52
CA LEU A 51 -4.08 17.65 -2.94
C LEU A 51 -2.58 17.37 -3.07
N VAL A 52 -2.22 16.40 -3.91
CA VAL A 52 -0.86 15.93 -4.07
C VAL A 52 -0.43 16.00 -5.53
N GLU A 53 0.62 16.76 -5.80
CA GLU A 53 1.37 16.70 -7.05
C GLU A 53 2.68 15.94 -6.79
N SER A 54 2.90 14.84 -7.47
CA SER A 54 4.08 14.01 -7.26
C SER A 54 4.73 13.60 -8.58
N PRO A 55 6.03 13.26 -8.58
CA PRO A 55 6.70 12.74 -9.78
C PRO A 55 6.19 11.37 -10.22
N TYR A 56 5.39 10.70 -9.39
CA TYR A 56 4.88 9.35 -9.61
C TYR A 56 3.50 9.30 -10.29
N GLN A 57 2.82 10.45 -10.40
CA GLN A 57 1.47 10.53 -10.93
C GLN A 57 1.33 11.69 -11.92
N ARG A 58 0.45 11.54 -12.92
CA ARG A 58 0.13 12.62 -13.84
C ARG A 58 -0.84 13.60 -13.18
N GLY A 59 -0.44 14.86 -13.09
CA GLY A 59 -1.28 15.92 -12.52
C GLY A 59 -1.50 15.78 -11.01
N LYS A 60 -2.63 16.31 -10.54
CA LYS A 60 -3.01 16.33 -9.13
C LYS A 60 -3.79 15.06 -8.75
N THR A 61 -3.42 14.46 -7.66
CA THR A 61 -4.17 13.38 -6.99
C THR A 61 -4.66 13.86 -5.63
N LYS A 62 -5.52 13.07 -4.99
CA LYS A 62 -6.05 13.36 -3.66
C LYS A 62 -5.65 12.26 -2.69
N VAL A 63 -5.43 12.64 -1.44
CA VAL A 63 -5.38 11.71 -0.32
C VAL A 63 -6.49 12.11 0.64
N ARG A 64 -7.54 11.31 0.71
CA ARG A 64 -8.69 11.52 1.61
C ARG A 64 -8.46 10.74 2.89
N VAL A 65 -8.77 11.36 4.04
CA VAL A 65 -8.53 10.77 5.36
C VAL A 65 -9.79 10.88 6.21
N LEU A 66 -10.15 9.77 6.83
CA LEU A 66 -11.17 9.66 7.86
C LEU A 66 -10.50 9.28 9.17
N LEU A 67 -10.63 10.12 10.18
CA LEU A 67 -10.08 9.91 11.52
C LEU A 67 -11.16 9.38 12.46
N PRO A 68 -10.80 8.62 13.49
CA PRO A 68 -11.71 8.41 14.62
C PRO A 68 -12.16 9.74 15.20
N ASP A 69 -13.41 9.81 15.67
CA ASP A 69 -14.00 11.02 16.25
C ASP A 69 -13.22 11.49 17.50
N ARG A 70 -12.60 10.55 18.19
CA ARG A 70 -11.80 10.83 19.39
C ARG A 70 -10.38 10.30 19.21
N LEU A 71 -9.42 11.21 19.24
CA LEU A 71 -8.00 10.88 19.23
C LEU A 71 -7.40 11.14 20.63
N ALA A 72 -6.93 10.09 21.29
CA ALA A 72 -6.27 10.20 22.58
C ALA A 72 -4.86 10.82 22.42
N LYS A 73 -4.53 11.76 23.29
CA LYS A 73 -3.22 12.43 23.28
C LYS A 73 -2.08 11.41 23.46
N GLY A 74 -1.08 11.48 22.60
CA GLY A 74 0.10 10.61 22.65
C GLY A 74 -0.10 9.19 22.08
N ARG A 75 -1.34 8.79 21.76
CA ARG A 75 -1.64 7.50 21.16
C ARG A 75 -1.33 7.50 19.65
N ARG A 76 -0.83 6.37 19.13
CA ARG A 76 -0.66 6.12 17.71
C ARG A 76 -1.71 5.10 17.25
N TYR A 77 -2.24 5.32 16.05
CA TYR A 77 -3.35 4.55 15.48
C TYR A 77 -2.89 3.76 14.28
N ARG A 78 -3.45 2.57 14.10
CA ARG A 78 -3.25 1.81 12.87
C ARG A 78 -3.97 2.50 11.71
N VAL A 79 -3.42 2.36 10.52
CA VAL A 79 -3.93 2.99 9.30
C VAL A 79 -4.40 1.91 8.35
N VAL A 80 -5.65 2.01 7.91
CA VAL A 80 -6.19 1.22 6.80
C VAL A 80 -6.11 2.05 5.52
N TYR A 81 -5.27 1.62 4.60
CA TYR A 81 -5.22 2.16 3.25
C TYR A 81 -6.30 1.48 2.42
N VAL A 82 -7.39 2.20 2.20
CA VAL A 82 -8.56 1.78 1.42
C VAL A 82 -8.26 2.05 -0.04
N LEU A 83 -7.93 1.02 -0.76
CA LEU A 83 -7.38 1.11 -2.11
C LEU A 83 -8.49 1.25 -3.15
N PRO A 84 -8.58 2.37 -3.93
CA PRO A 84 -9.61 2.54 -4.95
C PRO A 84 -9.51 1.53 -6.09
N VAL A 85 -10.64 1.28 -6.75
CA VAL A 85 -10.71 0.45 -7.97
C VAL A 85 -10.75 1.30 -9.24
N GLU A 86 -10.91 2.61 -9.11
CA GLU A 86 -11.04 3.54 -10.23
C GLU A 86 -10.05 4.69 -10.13
N ALA A 87 -9.74 5.28 -11.27
CA ALA A 87 -8.89 6.47 -11.33
C ALA A 87 -9.63 7.71 -10.83
N GLY A 88 -8.89 8.68 -10.30
CA GLY A 88 -9.42 9.97 -9.87
C GLY A 88 -10.54 9.83 -8.84
N ASP A 89 -11.65 10.50 -9.11
CA ASP A 89 -12.85 10.50 -8.27
C ASP A 89 -13.92 9.49 -8.74
N GLY A 90 -13.54 8.46 -9.51
CA GLY A 90 -14.46 7.45 -10.02
C GLY A 90 -15.18 6.71 -8.89
N ARG A 91 -16.54 6.58 -9.02
CA ARG A 91 -17.40 5.97 -7.97
C ARG A 91 -18.39 4.95 -8.54
N ARG A 92 -18.10 4.38 -9.71
CA ARG A 92 -18.96 3.37 -10.34
C ARG A 92 -19.24 2.17 -9.41
N TYR A 93 -18.24 1.81 -8.60
CA TYR A 93 -18.32 0.70 -7.65
C TYR A 93 -18.48 1.18 -6.21
N GLY A 94 -18.92 2.43 -6.01
CA GLY A 94 -19.08 3.06 -4.71
C GLY A 94 -17.80 3.73 -4.20
N ASP A 95 -17.86 4.18 -2.96
CA ASP A 95 -16.77 4.86 -2.26
C ASP A 95 -16.45 4.09 -0.97
N GLY A 96 -15.27 3.45 -0.94
CA GLY A 96 -14.85 2.63 0.19
C GLY A 96 -14.68 3.41 1.49
N LEU A 97 -14.22 4.66 1.42
CA LEU A 97 -14.06 5.50 2.60
C LEU A 97 -15.41 5.94 3.18
N ALA A 98 -16.34 6.32 2.28
CA ALA A 98 -17.69 6.67 2.69
C ALA A 98 -18.44 5.48 3.31
N GLU A 99 -18.26 4.28 2.77
CA GLU A 99 -18.89 3.07 3.34
C GLU A 99 -18.28 2.69 4.69
N ILE A 100 -16.97 2.88 4.92
CA ILE A 100 -16.36 2.73 6.24
C ILE A 100 -16.97 3.71 7.25
N GLY A 101 -17.13 4.98 6.87
CA GLY A 101 -17.75 6.00 7.71
C GLY A 101 -19.20 5.67 8.04
N LYS A 102 -20.00 5.26 7.04
CA LYS A 102 -21.40 4.87 7.21
C LYS A 102 -21.59 3.68 8.16
N LEU A 103 -20.66 2.71 8.13
CA LEU A 103 -20.66 1.55 9.01
C LEU A 103 -19.95 1.79 10.34
N ASP A 104 -19.48 2.99 10.58
CA ASP A 104 -18.74 3.42 11.79
C ASP A 104 -17.53 2.56 12.14
N LEU A 105 -16.89 1.93 11.13
CA LEU A 105 -15.77 1.00 11.34
C LEU A 105 -14.51 1.73 11.81
N HIS A 106 -14.32 2.99 11.44
CA HIS A 106 -13.20 3.81 11.87
C HIS A 106 -13.21 4.11 13.37
N ASN A 107 -14.40 4.30 13.96
CA ASN A 107 -14.57 4.48 15.41
C ASN A 107 -14.52 3.14 16.14
N SER A 108 -15.29 2.16 15.68
CA SER A 108 -15.41 0.84 16.34
C SER A 108 -14.05 0.14 16.50
N HIS A 109 -13.13 0.35 15.56
CA HIS A 109 -11.79 -0.25 15.58
C HIS A 109 -10.66 0.76 15.85
N GLU A 110 -11.00 2.02 16.10
CA GLU A 110 -10.04 3.12 16.33
C GLU A 110 -8.96 3.19 15.23
N LEU A 111 -9.39 3.27 13.97
CA LEU A 111 -8.55 3.24 12.78
C LEU A 111 -8.52 4.61 12.08
N ILE A 112 -7.35 5.05 11.64
CA ILE A 112 -7.24 6.07 10.61
C ILE A 112 -7.47 5.37 9.27
N CYS A 113 -8.43 5.87 8.46
CA CYS A 113 -8.70 5.32 7.14
C CYS A 113 -8.25 6.29 6.06
N VAL A 114 -7.48 5.82 5.09
CA VAL A 114 -6.84 6.64 4.05
C VAL A 114 -7.23 6.13 2.67
N TYR A 115 -7.73 7.02 1.82
CA TYR A 115 -8.13 6.71 0.46
C TYR A 115 -7.32 7.56 -0.53
N PRO A 116 -6.20 7.05 -1.07
CA PRO A 116 -5.42 7.74 -2.08
C PRO A 116 -6.09 7.61 -3.44
N THR A 117 -6.11 8.66 -4.26
CA THR A 117 -6.52 8.55 -5.67
C THR A 117 -5.30 8.45 -6.59
N PHE A 118 -5.51 7.94 -7.81
CA PHE A 118 -4.47 7.76 -8.82
C PHE A 118 -4.91 8.39 -10.15
N SER A 119 -3.96 8.89 -10.92
CA SER A 119 -4.24 9.50 -12.23
C SER A 119 -4.70 8.50 -13.31
N HIS A 120 -4.36 7.24 -13.16
CA HIS A 120 -4.72 6.14 -14.07
C HIS A 120 -5.40 5.02 -13.29
N THR A 121 -6.07 4.11 -14.00
CA THR A 121 -6.70 2.92 -13.40
C THR A 121 -5.73 2.21 -12.45
N PRO A 122 -6.07 2.08 -11.15
CA PRO A 122 -5.11 1.57 -10.19
C PRO A 122 -4.96 0.04 -10.27
N TRP A 123 -3.74 -0.39 -10.54
CA TRP A 123 -3.25 -1.76 -10.41
C TRP A 123 -2.06 -1.86 -9.47
N TYR A 124 -1.71 -0.73 -8.81
CA TYR A 124 -0.69 -0.65 -7.75
C TYR A 124 0.69 -1.13 -8.20
N ALA A 125 1.01 -0.85 -9.46
CA ALA A 125 2.28 -1.18 -10.08
C ALA A 125 2.96 0.09 -10.61
N ASP A 126 4.26 0.00 -10.80
CA ASP A 126 5.06 1.03 -11.45
C ASP A 126 5.28 0.67 -12.92
N HIS A 127 4.93 1.59 -13.82
CA HIS A 127 5.23 1.43 -15.24
C HIS A 127 6.75 1.42 -15.46
N PRO A 128 7.29 0.56 -16.33
CA PRO A 128 8.74 0.38 -16.46
C PRO A 128 9.46 1.62 -16.99
N THR A 129 8.79 2.44 -17.81
CA THR A 129 9.39 3.60 -18.48
C THR A 129 8.66 4.92 -18.25
N ASP A 130 7.35 4.92 -17.95
CA ASP A 130 6.60 6.15 -17.69
C ASP A 130 6.66 6.52 -16.20
N PRO A 131 7.38 7.58 -15.80
CA PRO A 131 7.48 7.99 -14.41
C PRO A 131 6.15 8.52 -13.84
N ALA A 132 5.21 8.94 -14.69
CA ALA A 132 3.91 9.45 -14.28
C ALA A 132 2.87 8.33 -14.02
N ILE A 133 3.24 7.08 -14.20
CA ILE A 133 2.42 5.89 -13.89
C ILE A 133 3.21 4.99 -12.95
N ARG A 134 3.55 5.49 -11.75
CA ARG A 134 4.23 4.72 -10.70
C ARG A 134 3.38 4.70 -9.44
N GLN A 135 2.44 3.77 -9.41
CA GLN A 135 1.39 3.73 -8.38
C GLN A 135 1.91 3.15 -7.06
N GLU A 136 2.77 2.13 -7.10
CA GLU A 136 3.46 1.60 -5.92
C GLU A 136 4.39 2.66 -5.33
N GLY A 137 5.24 3.28 -6.17
CA GLY A 137 6.14 4.36 -5.75
C GLY A 137 5.39 5.54 -5.15
N HIS A 138 4.23 5.94 -5.71
CA HIS A 138 3.38 6.98 -5.14
C HIS A 138 2.89 6.61 -3.74
N LEU A 139 2.40 5.40 -3.56
CA LEU A 139 1.92 4.93 -2.25
C LEU A 139 3.06 4.92 -1.23
N LEU A 140 4.19 4.29 -1.56
CA LEU A 140 5.30 4.08 -0.63
C LEU A 140 6.07 5.35 -0.28
N HIS A 141 6.31 6.22 -1.26
CA HIS A 141 7.21 7.37 -1.09
C HIS A 141 6.49 8.72 -0.91
N VAL A 142 5.17 8.76 -1.13
CA VAL A 142 4.38 9.99 -0.98
C VAL A 142 3.26 9.82 0.04
N VAL A 143 2.35 8.87 -0.20
CA VAL A 143 1.16 8.71 0.66
C VAL A 143 1.52 8.25 2.07
N LEU A 144 2.31 7.17 2.21
CA LEU A 144 2.72 6.69 3.54
C LEU A 144 3.43 7.77 4.36
N PRO A 145 4.49 8.45 3.82
CA PRO A 145 5.16 9.51 4.58
C PRO A 145 4.27 10.71 4.89
N LEU A 146 3.35 11.09 4.00
CA LEU A 146 2.38 12.16 4.27
C LEU A 146 1.54 11.82 5.51
N ILE A 147 0.94 10.64 5.53
CA ILE A 147 0.06 10.22 6.62
C ILE A 147 0.81 10.12 7.94
N GLU A 148 2.00 9.54 7.95
CA GLU A 148 2.79 9.32 9.16
C GLU A 148 3.38 10.60 9.77
N ARG A 149 3.62 11.64 8.95
CA ARG A 149 4.07 12.96 9.44
C ARG A 149 2.92 13.84 9.90
N THR A 150 1.73 13.70 9.27
CA THR A 150 0.61 14.63 9.51
C THR A 150 -0.32 14.14 10.61
N TYR A 151 -0.49 12.82 10.74
CA TYR A 151 -1.47 12.21 11.65
C TYR A 151 -0.79 11.33 12.70
N PRO A 152 -1.46 11.00 13.82
CA PRO A 152 -0.92 10.11 14.83
C PRO A 152 -0.92 8.64 14.36
N ALA A 153 -0.35 8.38 13.20
CA ALA A 153 -0.26 7.07 12.57
C ALA A 153 0.84 6.22 13.22
N LEU A 154 0.61 4.91 13.32
CA LEU A 154 1.59 3.94 13.78
C LEU A 154 2.52 3.56 12.64
N ALA A 155 3.68 4.20 12.55
CA ALA A 155 4.67 4.10 11.48
C ALA A 155 5.50 2.81 11.53
N LYS A 156 4.85 1.63 11.57
CA LYS A 156 5.48 0.31 11.49
C LYS A 156 4.59 -0.66 10.70
N ALA A 157 5.10 -1.83 10.32
CA ALA A 157 4.36 -2.79 9.50
C ALA A 157 2.97 -3.11 10.06
N ASP A 158 2.87 -3.45 11.35
CA ASP A 158 1.59 -3.76 12.01
C ASP A 158 0.60 -2.59 12.03
N GLY A 159 1.11 -1.37 11.84
CA GLY A 159 0.31 -0.16 11.74
C GLY A 159 -0.22 0.12 10.34
N ARG A 160 0.27 -0.55 9.29
CA ARG A 160 -0.09 -0.29 7.90
C ARG A 160 -0.86 -1.47 7.32
N LEU A 161 -2.15 -1.27 7.09
CA LEU A 161 -3.11 -2.29 6.69
C LEU A 161 -3.66 -1.96 5.30
N LEU A 162 -3.79 -2.96 4.44
CA LEU A 162 -4.26 -2.79 3.06
C LEU A 162 -5.64 -3.40 2.90
N LEU A 163 -6.56 -2.63 2.34
CA LEU A 163 -7.95 -3.03 2.10
C LEU A 163 -8.32 -2.79 0.64
N GLY A 164 -8.83 -3.80 -0.04
CA GLY A 164 -9.27 -3.65 -1.41
C GLY A 164 -10.25 -4.71 -1.88
N PHE A 165 -10.93 -4.44 -2.99
CA PHE A 165 -11.70 -5.44 -3.71
C PHE A 165 -11.45 -5.33 -5.21
N SER A 166 -11.83 -6.33 -6.00
CA SER A 166 -11.57 -6.31 -7.45
C SER A 166 -10.10 -6.03 -7.75
N LYS A 167 -9.79 -5.11 -8.64
CA LYS A 167 -8.41 -4.68 -8.97
C LYS A 167 -7.62 -4.23 -7.74
N SER A 168 -8.25 -3.51 -6.82
CA SER A 168 -7.55 -3.08 -5.61
C SER A 168 -7.35 -4.19 -4.58
N GLY A 169 -8.18 -5.22 -4.59
CA GLY A 169 -7.91 -6.45 -3.83
C GLY A 169 -6.67 -7.19 -4.33
N TRP A 170 -6.52 -7.28 -5.66
CA TRP A 170 -5.29 -7.77 -6.29
C TRP A 170 -4.10 -6.87 -5.88
N GLY A 171 -4.28 -5.54 -5.93
CA GLY A 171 -3.27 -4.57 -5.53
C GLY A 171 -2.85 -4.69 -4.07
N ALA A 172 -3.80 -4.85 -3.14
CA ALA A 172 -3.53 -5.03 -1.71
C ALA A 172 -2.63 -6.25 -1.45
N TRP A 173 -2.92 -7.37 -2.11
CA TRP A 173 -2.11 -8.58 -1.99
C TRP A 173 -0.73 -8.43 -2.63
N SER A 174 -0.67 -7.89 -3.86
CA SER A 174 0.61 -7.65 -4.55
C SER A 174 1.52 -6.72 -3.75
N LEU A 175 0.99 -5.63 -3.19
CA LEU A 175 1.73 -4.68 -2.36
C LEU A 175 2.30 -5.34 -1.10
N LEU A 176 1.50 -6.10 -0.36
CA LEU A 176 1.98 -6.79 0.85
C LEU A 176 3.04 -7.84 0.51
N LEU A 177 2.80 -8.66 -0.51
CA LEU A 177 3.72 -9.72 -0.91
C LEU A 177 5.08 -9.20 -1.41
N ARG A 178 5.10 -8.01 -2.00
CA ARG A 178 6.32 -7.33 -2.46
C ARG A 178 7.01 -6.54 -1.34
N ASN A 179 6.24 -6.04 -0.38
CA ASN A 179 6.71 -5.18 0.71
C ASN A 179 6.32 -5.75 2.10
N PRO A 180 6.69 -6.99 2.43
CA PRO A 180 6.21 -7.67 3.65
C PRO A 180 6.73 -7.04 4.95
N ARG A 181 7.77 -6.21 4.89
CA ARG A 181 8.29 -5.43 6.02
C ARG A 181 7.65 -4.05 6.15
N VAL A 182 6.90 -3.60 5.14
CA VAL A 182 6.21 -2.31 5.14
C VAL A 182 4.77 -2.45 5.62
N PHE A 183 4.04 -3.45 5.14
CA PHE A 183 2.63 -3.67 5.45
C PHE A 183 2.42 -4.87 6.35
N GLY A 184 1.52 -4.77 7.33
CA GLY A 184 1.22 -5.85 8.27
C GLY A 184 0.23 -6.86 7.73
N LYS A 185 -0.93 -6.39 7.25
CA LYS A 185 -2.00 -7.24 6.74
C LYS A 185 -2.62 -6.69 5.45
N ALA A 186 -3.21 -7.59 4.65
CA ALA A 186 -4.02 -7.25 3.50
C ALA A 186 -5.31 -8.08 3.47
N ALA A 187 -6.44 -7.41 3.25
CA ALA A 187 -7.73 -8.04 3.05
C ALA A 187 -8.27 -7.73 1.66
N ALA A 188 -8.78 -8.75 0.98
CA ALA A 188 -9.37 -8.63 -0.34
C ALA A 188 -10.66 -9.44 -0.48
N TRP A 189 -11.60 -8.94 -1.27
CA TRP A 189 -12.75 -9.71 -1.73
C TRP A 189 -12.99 -9.51 -3.22
N ASP A 190 -13.59 -10.51 -3.84
CA ASP A 190 -13.98 -10.52 -5.25
C ASP A 190 -12.88 -9.97 -6.18
N ALA A 191 -11.66 -10.47 -6.05
CA ALA A 191 -10.47 -9.99 -6.71
C ALA A 191 -9.91 -10.97 -7.76
N PRO A 192 -9.44 -10.49 -8.94
CA PRO A 192 -8.89 -11.33 -10.00
C PRO A 192 -7.45 -11.78 -9.72
N LEU A 193 -7.22 -12.44 -8.56
CA LEU A 193 -5.88 -12.73 -8.02
C LEU A 193 -5.01 -13.60 -8.92
N THR A 194 -5.61 -14.49 -9.72
CA THR A 194 -4.90 -15.40 -10.63
C THR A 194 -4.88 -14.89 -12.08
N GLN A 195 -5.09 -13.58 -12.31
CA GLN A 195 -4.96 -13.01 -13.66
C GLN A 195 -3.55 -13.26 -14.20
N ALA A 196 -3.44 -13.93 -15.35
CA ALA A 196 -2.18 -14.42 -15.88
C ALA A 196 -1.47 -13.45 -16.84
N ARG A 197 -2.23 -12.51 -17.44
CA ARG A 197 -1.72 -11.58 -18.45
C ARG A 197 -2.29 -10.17 -18.24
N PRO A 198 -1.54 -9.11 -18.61
CA PRO A 198 -2.03 -7.73 -18.47
C PRO A 198 -2.88 -7.28 -19.67
N ASP A 199 -3.88 -8.08 -20.05
CA ASP A 199 -4.69 -7.91 -21.27
C ASP A 199 -6.09 -7.35 -21.03
N ARG A 200 -6.48 -7.10 -19.78
CA ARG A 200 -7.84 -6.68 -19.39
C ARG A 200 -7.83 -5.45 -18.49
N TRP A 201 -8.96 -4.76 -18.43
CA TRP A 201 -9.28 -3.72 -17.45
C TRP A 201 -8.23 -2.62 -17.30
N GLY A 202 -7.57 -2.22 -18.40
CA GLY A 202 -6.55 -1.17 -18.40
C GLY A 202 -5.18 -1.62 -17.90
N MET A 203 -4.96 -2.92 -17.69
CA MET A 203 -3.69 -3.46 -17.19
C MET A 203 -2.51 -3.13 -18.12
N LYS A 204 -2.71 -3.21 -19.46
CA LYS A 204 -1.64 -2.96 -20.44
C LYS A 204 -1.01 -1.58 -20.26
N GLU A 205 -1.84 -0.57 -20.01
CA GLU A 205 -1.39 0.81 -19.78
C GLU A 205 -0.51 0.94 -18.51
N ILE A 206 -0.84 0.17 -17.48
CA ILE A 206 -0.16 0.26 -16.18
C ILE A 206 1.12 -0.57 -16.13
N PHE A 207 1.07 -1.79 -16.66
CA PHE A 207 2.23 -2.70 -16.61
C PHE A 207 3.19 -2.50 -17.79
N GLY A 208 2.74 -1.96 -18.91
CA GLY A 208 3.53 -1.74 -20.12
C GLY A 208 3.91 -3.03 -20.82
N THR A 209 4.57 -3.96 -20.13
CA THR A 209 5.04 -5.24 -20.68
C THR A 209 4.63 -6.44 -19.83
N GLN A 210 4.68 -7.64 -20.41
CA GLN A 210 4.46 -8.90 -19.71
C GLN A 210 5.55 -9.16 -18.66
N GLU A 211 6.79 -8.79 -18.92
CA GLU A 211 7.93 -8.95 -18.01
C GLU A 211 7.75 -8.07 -16.77
N ASN A 212 7.26 -6.84 -16.97
CA ASN A 212 6.95 -5.98 -15.85
C ASN A 212 5.77 -6.52 -15.03
N PHE A 213 4.68 -6.97 -15.70
CA PHE A 213 3.56 -7.61 -15.03
C PHE A 213 3.98 -8.82 -14.17
N ALA A 214 4.90 -9.66 -14.67
CA ALA A 214 5.38 -10.83 -13.94
C ALA A 214 5.99 -10.51 -12.55
N LYS A 215 6.49 -9.27 -12.36
CA LYS A 215 7.00 -8.81 -11.06
C LYS A 215 5.90 -8.61 -10.02
N TYR A 216 4.65 -8.43 -10.48
CA TYR A 216 3.46 -8.13 -9.67
C TYR A 216 2.47 -9.29 -9.60
N HIS A 217 2.70 -10.37 -10.35
CA HIS A 217 1.80 -11.51 -10.48
C HIS A 217 1.62 -12.25 -9.15
N VAL A 218 0.42 -12.17 -8.58
CA VAL A 218 0.11 -12.65 -7.23
C VAL A 218 0.47 -14.12 -7.00
N PRO A 219 0.12 -15.09 -7.89
CA PRO A 219 0.51 -16.49 -7.68
C PRO A 219 2.03 -16.70 -7.59
N SER A 220 2.81 -16.01 -8.43
CA SER A 220 4.27 -16.08 -8.39
C SER A 220 4.86 -15.41 -7.15
N LEU A 221 4.24 -14.31 -6.69
CA LEU A 221 4.63 -13.63 -5.46
C LEU A 221 4.37 -14.50 -4.23
N LEU A 222 3.23 -15.20 -4.15
CA LEU A 222 2.93 -16.14 -3.08
C LEU A 222 3.99 -17.23 -2.96
N GLY A 223 4.38 -17.85 -4.08
CA GLY A 223 5.42 -18.87 -4.08
C GLY A 223 6.77 -18.37 -3.53
N ARG A 224 7.14 -17.11 -3.87
CA ARG A 224 8.40 -16.50 -3.38
C ARG A 224 8.33 -16.01 -1.94
N ALA A 225 7.18 -15.50 -1.52
CA ALA A 225 7.00 -14.86 -0.22
C ALA A 225 6.59 -15.82 0.89
N ALA A 226 6.21 -17.06 0.60
CA ALA A 226 5.65 -18.01 1.56
C ALA A 226 6.49 -18.13 2.83
N GLY A 227 7.83 -18.27 2.69
CA GLY A 227 8.73 -18.33 3.85
C GLY A 227 8.84 -17.02 4.65
N SER A 228 8.64 -15.87 4.03
CA SER A 228 8.76 -14.55 4.66
C SER A 228 7.46 -14.05 5.31
N LEU A 229 6.33 -14.64 4.97
CA LEU A 229 5.03 -14.31 5.60
C LEU A 229 4.94 -14.81 7.04
N GLY A 230 5.80 -15.76 7.41
CA GLY A 230 5.84 -16.32 8.76
C GLY A 230 4.63 -17.20 9.07
N LYS A 231 4.36 -17.37 10.38
CA LYS A 231 3.21 -18.15 10.89
C LYS A 231 1.96 -17.28 11.11
N ASP A 232 2.06 -15.98 10.90
CA ASP A 232 0.97 -15.04 11.18
C ASP A 232 -0.05 -15.04 10.04
N ASN A 233 -1.32 -14.94 10.40
CA ASN A 233 -2.41 -14.78 9.46
C ASN A 233 -2.45 -13.32 8.95
N ARG A 234 -1.73 -13.04 7.87
CA ARG A 234 -1.57 -11.69 7.31
C ARG A 234 -2.44 -11.40 6.10
N LEU A 235 -3.05 -12.43 5.50
CA LEU A 235 -3.82 -12.33 4.26
C LEU A 235 -5.27 -12.82 4.48
N ALA A 236 -6.24 -12.04 4.02
CA ALA A 236 -7.63 -12.43 3.98
C ALA A 236 -8.17 -12.44 2.55
N LEU A 237 -8.90 -13.49 2.23
CA LEU A 237 -9.56 -13.76 0.97
C LEU A 237 -11.04 -13.98 1.26
N LEU A 238 -11.85 -12.94 1.07
CA LEU A 238 -13.23 -12.90 1.53
C LEU A 238 -14.18 -12.88 0.33
N GLY A 239 -15.08 -13.82 0.26
CA GLY A 239 -16.22 -13.84 -0.63
C GLY A 239 -15.99 -13.45 -2.09
N TYR A 240 -17.06 -13.50 -2.83
CA TYR A 240 -17.00 -13.24 -4.27
C TYR A 240 -18.30 -12.62 -4.81
N GLY A 241 -18.19 -11.98 -5.98
CA GLY A 241 -19.28 -11.63 -6.89
C GLY A 241 -19.02 -12.23 -8.27
N ASN A 242 -17.81 -11.98 -8.81
CA ASN A 242 -17.41 -12.39 -10.15
C ASN A 242 -16.19 -13.34 -10.17
N PHE A 243 -15.34 -13.32 -9.15
CA PHE A 243 -14.00 -13.93 -9.18
C PHE A 243 -13.83 -15.13 -8.24
N ARG A 244 -14.91 -15.94 -8.06
CA ARG A 244 -14.87 -17.12 -7.17
C ARG A 244 -13.73 -18.08 -7.52
N THR A 245 -13.57 -18.44 -8.78
CA THR A 245 -12.51 -19.36 -9.24
C THR A 245 -11.12 -18.82 -8.91
N HIS A 246 -10.88 -17.50 -9.09
CA HIS A 246 -9.60 -16.90 -8.70
C HIS A 246 -9.34 -17.07 -7.20
N HIS A 247 -10.37 -16.92 -6.37
CA HIS A 247 -10.28 -17.08 -4.94
C HIS A 247 -10.01 -18.53 -4.54
N GLN A 248 -10.74 -19.47 -5.11
CA GLN A 248 -10.55 -20.91 -4.84
C GLN A 248 -9.14 -21.36 -5.21
N THR A 249 -8.68 -21.06 -6.44
CA THR A 249 -7.32 -21.39 -6.88
C THR A 249 -6.25 -20.76 -6.00
N THR A 250 -6.44 -19.50 -5.54
CA THR A 250 -5.50 -18.85 -4.62
C THR A 250 -5.50 -19.52 -3.25
N HIS A 251 -6.67 -19.89 -2.73
CA HIS A 251 -6.81 -20.63 -1.48
C HIS A 251 -6.08 -21.97 -1.52
N GLU A 252 -6.30 -22.77 -2.57
CA GLU A 252 -5.62 -24.04 -2.79
C GLU A 252 -4.10 -23.88 -2.84
N GLN A 253 -3.62 -22.87 -3.56
CA GLN A 253 -2.19 -22.54 -3.61
C GLN A 253 -1.64 -22.21 -2.21
N MET A 254 -2.36 -21.41 -1.41
CA MET A 254 -1.91 -21.06 -0.07
C MET A 254 -1.89 -22.26 0.87
N LEU A 255 -2.86 -23.17 0.77
CA LEU A 255 -2.86 -24.44 1.50
C LEU A 255 -1.63 -25.27 1.13
N SER A 256 -1.32 -25.43 -0.16
CA SER A 256 -0.15 -26.17 -0.62
C SER A 256 1.17 -25.58 -0.14
N LEU A 257 1.25 -24.26 -0.05
CA LEU A 257 2.41 -23.51 0.45
C LEU A 257 2.45 -23.40 1.98
N LYS A 258 1.43 -23.92 2.68
CA LYS A 258 1.26 -23.82 4.14
C LYS A 258 1.29 -22.38 4.66
N VAL A 259 0.74 -21.43 3.88
CA VAL A 259 0.63 -20.01 4.25
C VAL A 259 -0.66 -19.81 5.03
N PRO A 260 -0.61 -19.39 6.31
CA PRO A 260 -1.81 -19.06 7.08
C PRO A 260 -2.58 -17.90 6.46
N HIS A 261 -3.90 -18.07 6.33
CA HIS A 261 -4.76 -17.04 5.76
C HIS A 261 -6.21 -17.21 6.21
N ARG A 262 -6.99 -16.13 6.16
CA ARG A 262 -8.45 -16.17 6.30
C ARG A 262 -9.05 -16.42 4.92
N TYR A 263 -9.90 -17.43 4.81
CA TYR A 263 -10.69 -17.71 3.60
C TYR A 263 -12.17 -17.80 3.92
N ALA A 264 -12.99 -17.15 3.10
CA ALA A 264 -14.44 -17.27 3.13
C ALA A 264 -15.01 -17.42 1.70
N ASP A 265 -15.55 -18.59 1.37
CA ASP A 265 -16.15 -18.89 0.07
C ASP A 265 -17.67 -18.62 0.10
N GLY A 266 -18.05 -17.39 0.01
CA GLY A 266 -19.45 -17.02 -0.10
C GLY A 266 -20.06 -16.36 1.15
N PRO A 267 -21.33 -16.00 1.08
CA PRO A 267 -22.22 -16.07 -0.09
C PRO A 267 -21.78 -15.15 -1.23
N ARG A 268 -22.29 -15.39 -2.46
CA ARG A 268 -22.11 -14.46 -3.58
C ARG A 268 -22.78 -13.13 -3.25
N ARG A 269 -22.02 -12.00 -3.41
CA ARG A 269 -22.51 -10.65 -3.16
C ARG A 269 -22.21 -9.73 -4.34
N ARG A 270 -22.81 -8.54 -4.35
CA ARG A 270 -22.62 -7.54 -5.39
C ARG A 270 -21.16 -7.09 -5.46
N HIS A 271 -20.63 -6.94 -6.69
CA HIS A 271 -19.31 -6.39 -6.98
C HIS A 271 -19.27 -4.87 -6.71
N HIS A 272 -19.16 -4.48 -5.44
CA HIS A 272 -19.30 -3.09 -5.00
C HIS A 272 -18.71 -2.91 -3.59
N TRP A 273 -18.30 -1.69 -3.21
CA TRP A 273 -17.83 -1.38 -1.86
C TRP A 273 -18.91 -1.69 -0.80
N ALA A 274 -20.16 -1.34 -1.08
CA ALA A 274 -21.32 -1.70 -0.24
C ALA A 274 -21.84 -3.13 -0.52
N GLY A 275 -20.99 -4.04 -0.98
CA GLY A 275 -21.35 -5.45 -1.27
C GLY A 275 -21.58 -6.28 -0.02
N GLY A 276 -21.16 -5.80 1.15
CA GLY A 276 -21.37 -6.46 2.44
C GLY A 276 -20.18 -7.27 2.96
N TRP A 277 -19.00 -7.20 2.32
CA TRP A 277 -17.77 -7.84 2.80
C TRP A 277 -16.87 -6.89 3.60
N LEU A 278 -17.15 -5.58 3.55
CA LEU A 278 -16.29 -4.55 4.09
C LEU A 278 -16.06 -4.68 5.60
N ALA A 279 -17.12 -4.92 6.38
CA ALA A 279 -17.01 -5.07 7.83
C ALA A 279 -16.11 -6.26 8.20
N GLU A 280 -16.36 -7.44 7.63
CA GLU A 280 -15.52 -8.63 7.87
C GLU A 280 -14.05 -8.43 7.47
N ALA A 281 -13.80 -7.67 6.40
CA ALA A 281 -12.45 -7.33 5.98
C ALA A 281 -11.75 -6.39 6.97
N VAL A 282 -12.46 -5.39 7.48
CA VAL A 282 -11.92 -4.46 8.50
C VAL A 282 -11.72 -5.18 9.83
N ASP A 283 -12.63 -6.05 10.26
CA ASP A 283 -12.48 -6.88 11.47
C ASP A 283 -11.20 -7.72 11.41
N PHE A 284 -10.94 -8.37 10.26
CA PHE A 284 -9.71 -9.14 10.05
C PHE A 284 -8.46 -8.26 10.15
N LEU A 285 -8.47 -7.09 9.51
CA LEU A 285 -7.34 -6.16 9.53
C LEU A 285 -7.12 -5.61 10.94
N ALA A 286 -8.20 -5.30 11.64
CA ALA A 286 -8.18 -4.74 12.98
C ALA A 286 -7.81 -5.74 14.08
N ALA A 287 -7.99 -7.04 13.86
CA ALA A 287 -7.54 -8.05 14.83
C ALA A 287 -6.04 -7.93 15.10
N GLY A 288 -5.64 -7.96 16.38
CA GLY A 288 -4.24 -8.00 16.79
C GLY A 288 -3.52 -9.27 16.30
N PRO A 289 -2.19 -9.34 16.40
CA PRO A 289 -1.49 -10.61 16.27
C PRO A 289 -2.03 -11.59 17.32
N LYS A 290 -2.31 -12.83 16.90
CA LYS A 290 -2.71 -13.91 17.81
C LYS A 290 -1.47 -14.50 18.45
#